data_0c24335132930271f2f5f277cbf9d2c5
#
_entry.id   0c24335132930271f2f5f277cbf9d2c5
#
_cell.length_a   1.000
_cell.length_b   1.000
_cell.length_c   1.000
_cell.angle_alpha   90.00
_cell.angle_beta   90.00
_cell.angle_gamma   90.00
#
_symmetry.space_group_name_H-M   'P 1'
#
loop_
_entity.id
_entity.type
_entity.pdbx_description
1 polymer ?
#
loop_
_entity_poly.entity_id
_entity_poly.type
_entity_poly.pdbx_seq_one_letter_code
_entity_poly.pdbx_strand_id
1 'polypeptide(L)'
;FFQLVEKRNYLSTVLFSFSSGLLILLRGEFYAILILTIIYLFFLKINIKKILLIVLITLITISPYLIRNVLIFEKIVMMKSFGYNLWKGNHPHAMKNLLVVGSEIVDKDFQSQLDSIPRNKFLRINMDKIFLDKTIKNIKKEPQGYLILFSRKIVSFLLIDFKSPDPNYYNILHYLPVLLLGIASMIGISLSDKRSHKLNYLILIFFAYVFIFSTVSVLPRYKLIILPIQIIFTNVLIKK
;
A
#
# COMPACT_ATOMS: atom_id res chain seq x y z
N PHE A 1 16.77 2.58 7.35
CA PHE A 1 16.69 3.97 6.88
C PHE A 1 17.40 4.94 7.84
N PHE A 2 17.01 5.05 9.11
CA PHE A 2 17.60 6.01 10.06
C PHE A 2 19.11 5.89 10.18
N GLN A 3 19.63 4.67 10.32
CA GLN A 3 21.07 4.42 10.34
C GLN A 3 21.77 4.85 9.03
N LEU A 4 21.13 4.70 7.88
CA LEU A 4 21.65 5.15 6.59
C LEU A 4 21.79 6.69 6.55
N VAL A 5 20.80 7.40 7.06
CA VAL A 5 20.80 8.87 7.09
C VAL A 5 21.81 9.42 8.11
N GLU A 6 21.90 8.81 9.30
CA GLU A 6 22.79 9.27 10.39
C GLU A 6 24.24 8.88 10.16
N LYS A 7 24.48 7.59 9.97
CA LYS A 7 25.88 7.09 9.85
C LYS A 7 26.48 7.34 8.49
N ARG A 8 25.64 7.47 7.45
CA ARG A 8 26.04 7.65 6.05
C ARG A 8 27.13 6.68 5.58
N ASN A 9 27.21 5.48 6.19
CA ASN A 9 28.20 4.47 5.83
C ASN A 9 27.64 3.46 4.79
N TYR A 10 28.54 2.74 4.13
CA TYR A 10 28.16 1.76 3.11
C TYR A 10 27.40 0.56 3.68
N LEU A 11 27.76 0.09 4.89
CA LEU A 11 27.10 -1.03 5.52
C LEU A 11 25.61 -0.77 5.74
N SER A 12 25.27 0.41 6.29
CA SER A 12 23.85 0.80 6.46
C SER A 12 23.12 0.91 5.12
N THR A 13 23.81 1.35 4.05
CA THR A 13 23.26 1.40 2.70
C THR A 13 22.95 -0.01 2.18
N VAL A 14 23.88 -0.93 2.30
CA VAL A 14 23.72 -2.35 1.87
C VAL A 14 22.58 -3.02 2.63
N LEU A 15 22.56 -2.90 3.96
CA LEU A 15 21.52 -3.49 4.79
C LEU A 15 20.13 -2.94 4.46
N PHE A 16 20.02 -1.63 4.29
CA PHE A 16 18.77 -1.00 3.90
C PHE A 16 18.28 -1.49 2.53
N SER A 17 19.18 -1.56 1.54
CA SER A 17 18.87 -1.98 0.18
C SER A 17 18.41 -3.44 0.11
N PHE A 18 19.14 -4.33 0.79
CA PHE A 18 18.82 -5.75 0.87
C PHE A 18 17.46 -5.96 1.55
N SER A 19 17.24 -5.30 2.71
CA SER A 19 15.94 -5.36 3.40
C SER A 19 14.80 -4.83 2.55
N SER A 20 15.03 -3.76 1.78
CA SER A 20 14.03 -3.21 0.84
C SER A 20 13.68 -4.21 -0.26
N GLY A 21 14.68 -4.91 -0.82
CA GLY A 21 14.47 -5.97 -1.80
C GLY A 21 13.64 -7.13 -1.24
N LEU A 22 13.94 -7.58 -0.01
CA LEU A 22 13.15 -8.61 0.67
C LEU A 22 11.71 -8.16 0.93
N LEU A 23 11.50 -6.90 1.36
CA LEU A 23 10.15 -6.35 1.55
C LEU A 23 9.36 -6.34 0.24
N ILE A 24 9.98 -5.97 -0.88
CA ILE A 24 9.35 -6.00 -2.20
C ILE A 24 9.00 -7.44 -2.62
N LEU A 25 9.86 -8.42 -2.33
CA LEU A 25 9.55 -9.84 -2.59
C LEU A 25 8.38 -10.36 -1.74
N LEU A 26 8.27 -9.90 -0.49
CA LEU A 26 7.15 -10.26 0.40
C LEU A 26 5.85 -9.60 -0.06
N ARG A 27 5.90 -8.34 -0.45
CA ARG A 27 4.74 -7.56 -0.89
C ARG A 27 5.16 -6.53 -1.94
N GLY A 28 4.72 -6.75 -3.17
CA GLY A 28 5.09 -5.92 -4.31
C GLY A 28 4.81 -4.43 -4.11
N GLU A 29 3.79 -4.07 -3.31
CA GLU A 29 3.44 -2.67 -3.05
C GLU A 29 4.57 -1.84 -2.43
N PHE A 30 5.54 -2.49 -1.75
CA PHE A 30 6.69 -1.80 -1.16
C PHE A 30 7.64 -1.17 -2.20
N TYR A 31 7.54 -1.52 -3.49
CA TYR A 31 8.32 -0.79 -4.50
C TYR A 31 7.95 0.70 -4.56
N ALA A 32 6.66 1.04 -4.37
CA ALA A 32 6.22 2.43 -4.34
C ALA A 32 6.79 3.17 -3.12
N ILE A 33 6.84 2.50 -1.96
CA ILE A 33 7.48 3.03 -0.75
C ILE A 33 8.97 3.26 -0.97
N LEU A 34 9.67 2.33 -1.64
CA LEU A 34 11.09 2.50 -1.97
C LEU A 34 11.33 3.71 -2.89
N ILE A 35 10.50 3.91 -3.92
CA ILE A 35 10.59 5.07 -4.81
C ILE A 35 10.44 6.36 -4.01
N LEU A 36 9.43 6.46 -3.15
CA LEU A 36 9.24 7.63 -2.29
C LEU A 36 10.42 7.85 -1.33
N THR A 37 10.99 6.75 -0.80
CA THR A 37 12.19 6.83 0.04
C THR A 37 13.39 7.34 -0.74
N ILE A 38 13.60 6.88 -1.97
CA ILE A 38 14.68 7.38 -2.85
C ILE A 38 14.50 8.89 -3.11
N ILE A 39 13.29 9.32 -3.44
CA ILE A 39 12.98 10.74 -3.63
C ILE A 39 13.30 11.52 -2.35
N TYR A 40 12.92 11.01 -1.18
CA TYR A 40 13.22 11.66 0.09
C TYR A 40 14.73 11.74 0.39
N LEU A 41 15.50 10.69 0.03
CA LEU A 41 16.96 10.69 0.16
C LEU A 41 17.63 11.75 -0.73
N PHE A 42 17.06 12.06 -1.91
CA PHE A 42 17.50 13.18 -2.74
C PHE A 42 17.29 14.52 -2.02
N PHE A 43 16.15 14.75 -1.39
CA PHE A 43 15.91 15.95 -0.60
C PHE A 43 16.88 16.09 0.60
N LEU A 44 17.31 14.98 1.18
CA LEU A 44 18.32 14.93 2.24
C LEU A 44 19.76 15.09 1.72
N LYS A 45 19.94 15.33 0.42
CA LYS A 45 21.25 15.47 -0.25
C LYS A 45 22.19 14.29 0.04
N ILE A 46 21.64 13.06 0.04
CA ILE A 46 22.44 11.84 0.11
C ILE A 46 23.18 11.65 -1.21
N ASN A 47 24.44 11.24 -1.13
CA ASN A 47 25.30 11.06 -2.29
C ASN A 47 24.65 10.12 -3.32
N ILE A 48 24.61 10.57 -4.57
CA ILE A 48 24.01 9.83 -5.69
C ILE A 48 24.59 8.42 -5.84
N LYS A 49 25.89 8.22 -5.57
CA LYS A 49 26.51 6.89 -5.61
C LYS A 49 25.86 5.92 -4.63
N LYS A 50 25.43 6.39 -3.45
CA LYS A 50 24.71 5.55 -2.47
C LYS A 50 23.30 5.27 -2.93
N ILE A 51 22.61 6.23 -3.56
CA ILE A 51 21.28 6.03 -4.12
C ILE A 51 21.34 5.01 -5.25
N LEU A 52 22.32 5.10 -6.15
CA LEU A 52 22.53 4.10 -7.19
C LEU A 52 22.84 2.72 -6.60
N LEU A 53 23.62 2.66 -5.53
CA LEU A 53 23.90 1.41 -4.82
C LEU A 53 22.64 0.80 -4.21
N ILE A 54 21.73 1.63 -3.64
CA ILE A 54 20.44 1.18 -3.13
C ILE A 54 19.63 0.51 -4.25
N VAL A 55 19.50 1.18 -5.40
CA VAL A 55 18.76 0.64 -6.54
C VAL A 55 19.41 -0.67 -7.01
N LEU A 56 20.72 -0.68 -7.20
CA LEU A 56 21.46 -1.84 -7.71
C LEU A 56 21.28 -3.07 -6.79
N ILE A 57 21.54 -2.92 -5.49
CA ILE A 57 21.43 -4.05 -4.55
C ILE A 57 19.97 -4.53 -4.44
N THR A 58 19.00 -3.61 -4.43
CA THR A 58 17.59 -3.98 -4.43
C THR A 58 17.24 -4.77 -5.69
N LEU A 59 17.68 -4.33 -6.87
CA LEU A 59 17.47 -5.05 -8.14
C LEU A 59 18.13 -6.43 -8.13
N ILE A 60 19.36 -6.55 -7.63
CA ILE A 60 20.03 -7.84 -7.47
C ILE A 60 19.21 -8.76 -6.55
N THR A 61 18.70 -8.24 -5.45
CA THR A 61 17.90 -9.02 -4.49
C THR A 61 16.60 -9.55 -5.10
N ILE A 62 15.93 -8.78 -5.94
CA ILE A 62 14.66 -9.20 -6.57
C ILE A 62 14.87 -9.95 -7.90
N SER A 63 16.08 -9.90 -8.48
CA SER A 63 16.35 -10.45 -9.82
C SER A 63 16.07 -11.94 -9.96
N PRO A 64 16.35 -12.84 -8.98
CA PRO A 64 16.03 -14.25 -9.13
C PRO A 64 14.53 -14.49 -9.37
N TYR A 65 13.67 -13.72 -8.66
CA TYR A 65 12.23 -13.80 -8.85
C TYR A 65 11.79 -13.26 -10.23
N LEU A 66 12.37 -12.15 -10.68
CA LEU A 66 12.06 -11.57 -11.97
C LEU A 66 12.51 -12.47 -13.12
N ILE A 67 13.74 -13.00 -13.04
CA ILE A 67 14.27 -13.95 -14.05
C ILE A 67 13.37 -15.18 -14.16
N ARG A 68 13.02 -15.80 -13.02
CA ARG A 68 12.07 -16.92 -13.00
C ARG A 68 10.74 -16.55 -13.70
N ASN A 69 10.20 -15.36 -13.42
CA ASN A 69 8.92 -14.95 -13.99
C ASN A 69 9.04 -14.68 -15.51
N VAL A 70 10.16 -14.11 -15.97
CA VAL A 70 10.43 -13.95 -17.41
C VAL A 70 10.54 -15.31 -18.10
N LEU A 71 11.25 -16.27 -17.52
CA LEU A 71 11.38 -17.63 -18.09
C LEU A 71 10.03 -18.35 -18.17
N ILE A 72 9.13 -18.17 -17.18
CA ILE A 72 7.83 -18.85 -17.15
C ILE A 72 6.79 -18.11 -18.00
N PHE A 73 6.72 -16.79 -17.89
CA PHE A 73 5.63 -15.97 -18.45
C PHE A 73 6.05 -15.14 -19.65
N GLU A 74 7.33 -15.21 -20.07
CA GLU A 74 7.85 -14.43 -21.20
C GLU A 74 7.64 -12.91 -21.05
N LYS A 75 7.39 -12.46 -19.81
CA LYS A 75 7.08 -11.06 -19.46
C LYS A 75 7.63 -10.75 -18.06
N ILE A 76 7.97 -9.48 -17.85
CA ILE A 76 8.31 -8.97 -16.51
C ILE A 76 7.01 -8.85 -15.72
N VAL A 77 6.77 -9.76 -14.79
CA VAL A 77 5.59 -9.78 -13.92
C VAL A 77 6.05 -9.66 -12.47
N MET A 78 5.74 -8.53 -11.83
CA MET A 78 6.02 -8.33 -10.41
C MET A 78 4.86 -8.84 -9.54
N MET A 79 3.62 -8.51 -9.90
CA MET A 79 2.40 -8.90 -9.20
C MET A 79 1.40 -9.48 -10.19
N LYS A 80 0.68 -10.54 -9.76
CA LYS A 80 -0.31 -11.24 -10.61
C LYS A 80 -1.76 -10.99 -10.19
N SER A 81 -1.97 -10.11 -9.23
CA SER A 81 -3.29 -9.86 -8.63
C SER A 81 -3.56 -8.37 -8.36
N PHE A 82 -2.83 -7.48 -9.01
CA PHE A 82 -3.03 -6.04 -8.82
C PHE A 82 -4.37 -5.59 -9.36
N GLY A 83 -4.70 -5.97 -10.60
CA GLY A 83 -5.97 -5.64 -11.24
C GLY A 83 -7.17 -6.25 -10.50
N TYR A 84 -7.04 -7.51 -10.07
CA TYR A 84 -8.05 -8.16 -9.25
C TYR A 84 -8.29 -7.45 -7.92
N ASN A 85 -7.22 -7.11 -7.20
CA ASN A 85 -7.36 -6.38 -5.93
C ASN A 85 -7.94 -4.98 -6.12
N LEU A 86 -7.57 -4.30 -7.21
CA LEU A 86 -8.13 -3.00 -7.56
C LEU A 86 -9.63 -3.12 -7.89
N TRP A 87 -10.02 -4.14 -8.67
CA TRP A 87 -11.42 -4.45 -8.95
C TRP A 87 -12.21 -4.72 -7.67
N LYS A 88 -11.71 -5.62 -6.83
CA LYS A 88 -12.35 -6.02 -5.57
C LYS A 88 -12.71 -4.82 -4.70
N GLY A 89 -11.87 -3.78 -4.70
CA GLY A 89 -12.12 -2.57 -3.92
C GLY A 89 -12.92 -1.48 -4.65
N ASN A 90 -13.10 -1.54 -5.98
CA ASN A 90 -13.60 -0.41 -6.76
C ASN A 90 -14.59 -0.81 -7.88
N HIS A 91 -15.25 -1.98 -7.77
CA HIS A 91 -16.29 -2.35 -8.73
C HIS A 91 -17.57 -1.50 -8.51
N PRO A 92 -18.50 -1.42 -9.49
CA PRO A 92 -19.65 -0.53 -9.42
C PRO A 92 -20.49 -0.68 -8.15
N HIS A 93 -20.70 -1.92 -7.68
CA HIS A 93 -21.44 -2.16 -6.44
C HIS A 93 -20.68 -1.61 -5.21
N ALA A 94 -19.35 -1.71 -5.17
CA ALA A 94 -18.56 -1.13 -4.08
C ALA A 94 -18.63 0.40 -4.10
N MET A 95 -18.58 1.02 -5.27
CA MET A 95 -18.72 2.48 -5.41
C MET A 95 -20.11 2.97 -4.99
N LYS A 96 -21.17 2.30 -5.46
CA LYS A 96 -22.56 2.66 -5.13
C LYS A 96 -22.88 2.53 -3.64
N ASN A 97 -22.39 1.46 -3.00
CA ASN A 97 -22.68 1.17 -1.59
C ASN A 97 -21.56 1.65 -0.64
N LEU A 98 -20.54 2.31 -1.19
CA LEU A 98 -19.39 2.81 -0.45
C LEU A 98 -18.71 1.72 0.42
N LEU A 99 -18.49 0.53 -0.13
CA LEU A 99 -17.88 -0.61 0.57
C LEU A 99 -16.36 -0.40 0.67
N VAL A 100 -15.88 -0.21 1.86
CA VAL A 100 -14.45 0.00 2.16
C VAL A 100 -13.67 -1.32 2.08
N VAL A 101 -14.26 -2.37 2.62
CA VAL A 101 -13.77 -3.75 2.47
C VAL A 101 -14.19 -4.28 1.10
N GLY A 102 -13.23 -4.74 0.32
CA GLY A 102 -13.52 -5.24 -1.02
C GLY A 102 -14.43 -6.47 -1.03
N SER A 103 -15.26 -6.57 -2.05
CA SER A 103 -16.14 -7.74 -2.30
C SER A 103 -15.83 -8.40 -3.64
N GLU A 104 -16.24 -9.65 -3.80
CA GLU A 104 -15.97 -10.45 -5.01
C GLU A 104 -17.19 -10.53 -5.93
N ILE A 105 -17.96 -9.44 -6.02
CA ILE A 105 -19.13 -9.39 -6.86
C ILE A 105 -18.75 -9.23 -8.32
N VAL A 106 -19.06 -10.24 -9.12
CA VAL A 106 -18.86 -10.27 -10.57
C VAL A 106 -20.24 -10.49 -11.21
N ASP A 107 -20.62 -9.66 -12.17
CA ASP A 107 -21.83 -9.87 -12.95
C ASP A 107 -21.69 -11.07 -13.91
N LYS A 108 -22.81 -11.62 -14.39
CA LYS A 108 -22.82 -12.83 -15.25
C LYS A 108 -22.03 -12.64 -16.54
N ASP A 109 -22.13 -11.44 -17.16
CA ASP A 109 -21.44 -11.16 -18.41
C ASP A 109 -19.92 -11.06 -18.18
N PHE A 110 -19.50 -10.49 -17.07
CA PHE A 110 -18.11 -10.44 -16.72
C PHE A 110 -17.56 -11.82 -16.32
N GLN A 111 -18.37 -12.63 -15.63
CA GLN A 111 -18.00 -14.02 -15.32
C GLN A 111 -17.79 -14.82 -16.60
N SER A 112 -18.68 -14.71 -17.59
CA SER A 112 -18.52 -15.41 -18.87
C SER A 112 -17.24 -14.97 -19.63
N GLN A 113 -16.86 -13.71 -19.55
CA GLN A 113 -15.57 -13.23 -20.10
C GLN A 113 -14.37 -13.87 -19.38
N LEU A 114 -14.42 -13.98 -18.07
CA LEU A 114 -13.35 -14.64 -17.29
C LEU A 114 -13.26 -16.13 -17.61
N ASP A 115 -14.39 -16.80 -17.78
CA ASP A 115 -14.47 -18.24 -18.08
C ASP A 115 -13.99 -18.56 -19.49
N SER A 116 -14.06 -17.60 -20.43
CA SER A 116 -13.57 -17.73 -21.80
C SER A 116 -12.05 -17.70 -21.93
N ILE A 117 -11.32 -17.33 -20.87
CA ILE A 117 -9.85 -17.22 -20.90
C ILE A 117 -9.23 -18.62 -20.94
N PRO A 118 -8.28 -18.89 -21.87
CA PRO A 118 -7.61 -20.18 -21.94
C PRO A 118 -6.92 -20.56 -20.64
N ARG A 119 -7.15 -21.78 -20.16
CA ARG A 119 -6.56 -22.34 -18.93
C ARG A 119 -5.11 -22.76 -19.14
N ASN A 120 -4.22 -21.81 -19.37
CA ASN A 120 -2.79 -22.02 -19.57
C ASN A 120 -1.95 -21.27 -18.52
N LYS A 121 -0.62 -21.28 -18.69
CA LYS A 121 0.33 -20.59 -17.81
C LYS A 121 0.06 -19.09 -17.65
N PHE A 122 -0.63 -18.46 -18.59
CA PHE A 122 -0.96 -17.03 -18.60
C PHE A 122 -2.32 -16.70 -17.97
N LEU A 123 -3.14 -17.71 -17.60
CA LEU A 123 -4.51 -17.51 -17.13
C LEU A 123 -4.63 -16.37 -16.11
N ARG A 124 -3.84 -16.43 -15.03
CA ARG A 124 -3.90 -15.41 -13.96
C ARG A 124 -3.49 -14.02 -14.42
N ILE A 125 -2.51 -13.92 -15.31
CA ILE A 125 -2.04 -12.65 -15.86
C ILE A 125 -3.11 -12.03 -16.76
N ASN A 126 -3.76 -12.85 -17.59
CA ASN A 126 -4.82 -12.40 -18.48
C ASN A 126 -6.07 -11.98 -17.69
N MET A 127 -6.46 -12.76 -16.68
CA MET A 127 -7.54 -12.40 -15.75
C MET A 127 -7.24 -11.06 -15.07
N ASP A 128 -6.05 -10.89 -14.52
CA ASP A 128 -5.66 -9.67 -13.82
C ASP A 128 -5.72 -8.45 -14.72
N LYS A 129 -5.30 -8.59 -15.99
CA LYS A 129 -5.43 -7.52 -16.99
C LYS A 129 -6.89 -7.15 -17.25
N ILE A 130 -7.78 -8.13 -17.43
CA ILE A 130 -9.21 -7.87 -17.65
C ILE A 130 -9.83 -7.17 -16.44
N PHE A 131 -9.51 -7.60 -15.23
CA PHE A 131 -9.94 -6.93 -14.01
C PHE A 131 -9.46 -5.48 -13.95
N LEU A 132 -8.18 -5.24 -14.29
CA LEU A 132 -7.60 -3.89 -14.33
C LEU A 132 -8.32 -3.00 -15.33
N ASP A 133 -8.48 -3.46 -16.59
CA ASP A 133 -9.10 -2.70 -17.66
C ASP A 133 -10.57 -2.35 -17.32
N LYS A 134 -11.32 -3.33 -16.79
CA LYS A 134 -12.70 -3.12 -16.34
C LYS A 134 -12.78 -2.10 -15.21
N THR A 135 -11.87 -2.17 -14.23
CA THR A 135 -11.83 -1.22 -13.11
C THR A 135 -11.54 0.19 -13.60
N ILE A 136 -10.53 0.36 -14.45
CA ILE A 136 -10.19 1.68 -15.01
C ILE A 136 -11.37 2.25 -15.80
N LYS A 137 -12.05 1.43 -16.60
CA LYS A 137 -13.25 1.83 -17.34
C LYS A 137 -14.36 2.32 -16.41
N ASN A 138 -14.60 1.61 -15.31
CA ASN A 138 -15.63 1.99 -14.34
C ASN A 138 -15.27 3.29 -13.61
N ILE A 139 -14.03 3.45 -13.18
CA ILE A 139 -13.55 4.69 -12.54
C ILE A 139 -13.70 5.88 -13.48
N LYS A 140 -13.35 5.71 -14.77
CA LYS A 140 -13.53 6.77 -15.78
C LYS A 140 -15.02 7.11 -16.01
N LYS A 141 -15.90 6.13 -15.90
CA LYS A 141 -17.35 6.32 -16.05
C LYS A 141 -17.99 7.04 -14.85
N GLU A 142 -17.50 6.75 -13.65
CA GLU A 142 -18.04 7.29 -12.39
C GLU A 142 -16.92 7.85 -11.49
N PRO A 143 -16.19 8.89 -11.91
CA PRO A 143 -15.03 9.40 -11.17
C PRO A 143 -15.41 9.99 -9.81
N GLN A 144 -16.60 10.60 -9.69
CA GLN A 144 -17.10 11.14 -8.42
C GLN A 144 -17.37 10.01 -7.41
N GLY A 145 -18.02 8.92 -7.83
CA GLY A 145 -18.27 7.76 -7.00
C GLY A 145 -16.96 7.13 -6.48
N TYR A 146 -15.95 7.05 -7.36
CA TYR A 146 -14.62 6.59 -6.96
C TYR A 146 -13.97 7.51 -5.92
N LEU A 147 -13.98 8.84 -6.13
CA LEU A 147 -13.37 9.79 -5.19
C LEU A 147 -14.04 9.76 -3.82
N ILE A 148 -15.37 9.65 -3.76
CA ILE A 148 -16.10 9.52 -2.50
C ILE A 148 -15.71 8.23 -1.78
N LEU A 149 -15.68 7.09 -2.49
CA LEU A 149 -15.26 5.82 -1.93
C LEU A 149 -13.81 5.85 -1.46
N PHE A 150 -12.91 6.43 -2.25
CA PHE A 150 -11.49 6.57 -1.92
C PHE A 150 -11.29 7.41 -0.64
N SER A 151 -11.96 8.57 -0.55
CA SER A 151 -11.92 9.42 0.65
C SER A 151 -12.43 8.68 1.88
N ARG A 152 -13.52 7.92 1.73
CA ARG A 152 -14.03 7.07 2.81
C ARG A 152 -13.05 5.98 3.23
N LYS A 153 -12.33 5.36 2.27
CA LYS A 153 -11.29 4.38 2.56
C LYS A 153 -10.14 5.00 3.36
N ILE A 154 -9.73 6.24 3.04
CA ILE A 154 -8.72 6.97 3.82
C ILE A 154 -9.18 7.14 5.27
N VAL A 155 -10.40 7.64 5.47
CA VAL A 155 -10.96 7.82 6.82
C VAL A 155 -11.04 6.49 7.57
N SER A 156 -11.54 5.45 6.92
CA SER A 156 -11.63 4.12 7.50
C SER A 156 -10.25 3.51 7.81
N PHE A 157 -9.23 3.85 7.02
CA PHE A 157 -7.86 3.39 7.25
C PHE A 157 -7.25 4.08 8.48
N LEU A 158 -7.45 5.39 8.60
CA LEU A 158 -6.93 6.19 9.71
C LEU A 158 -7.67 5.92 11.02
N LEU A 159 -8.97 5.72 10.95
CA LEU A 159 -9.86 5.52 12.10
C LEU A 159 -10.49 4.13 12.08
N ILE A 160 -11.79 4.07 11.77
CA ILE A 160 -12.58 2.83 11.66
C ILE A 160 -13.53 2.90 10.46
N ASP A 161 -14.02 1.75 10.02
CA ASP A 161 -15.12 1.69 9.05
C ASP A 161 -16.47 1.73 9.76
N PHE A 162 -17.11 2.91 9.76
CA PHE A 162 -18.40 3.15 10.40
C PHE A 162 -19.60 2.39 9.76
N LYS A 163 -19.39 1.72 8.65
CA LYS A 163 -20.43 0.93 7.94
C LYS A 163 -19.95 -0.48 7.63
N SER A 164 -19.07 -1.04 8.48
CA SER A 164 -18.63 -2.42 8.31
C SER A 164 -19.83 -3.37 8.37
N PRO A 165 -19.93 -4.35 7.47
CA PRO A 165 -20.96 -5.39 7.54
C PRO A 165 -20.67 -6.44 8.62
N ASP A 166 -19.49 -6.42 9.25
CA ASP A 166 -19.12 -7.36 10.30
C ASP A 166 -19.87 -7.04 11.60
N PRO A 167 -20.78 -7.92 12.09
CA PRO A 167 -21.58 -7.66 13.26
C PRO A 167 -20.77 -7.49 14.55
N ASN A 168 -19.57 -8.08 14.62
CA ASN A 168 -18.67 -7.96 15.77
C ASN A 168 -17.81 -6.71 15.75
N TYR A 169 -17.77 -6.01 14.62
CA TYR A 169 -16.93 -4.83 14.45
C TYR A 169 -17.27 -3.68 15.39
N TYR A 170 -18.54 -3.57 15.79
CA TYR A 170 -19.06 -2.49 16.65
C TYR A 170 -18.99 -2.81 18.15
N ASN A 171 -18.35 -3.92 18.54
CA ASN A 171 -18.05 -4.14 19.95
C ASN A 171 -17.09 -3.06 20.44
N ILE A 172 -17.45 -2.36 21.53
CA ILE A 172 -16.69 -1.23 22.06
C ILE A 172 -15.23 -1.58 22.38
N LEU A 173 -14.98 -2.80 22.87
CA LEU A 173 -13.63 -3.29 23.16
C LEU A 173 -12.79 -3.49 21.89
N HIS A 174 -13.44 -3.59 20.72
CA HIS A 174 -12.79 -3.80 19.44
C HIS A 174 -12.46 -2.49 18.74
N TYR A 175 -13.44 -1.59 18.62
CA TYR A 175 -13.26 -0.39 17.81
C TYR A 175 -12.66 0.78 18.60
N LEU A 176 -12.96 0.90 19.92
CA LEU A 176 -12.55 2.05 20.72
C LEU A 176 -11.02 2.22 20.78
N PRO A 177 -10.21 1.17 21.04
CA PRO A 177 -8.75 1.31 21.04
C PRO A 177 -8.19 1.75 19.70
N VAL A 178 -8.73 1.22 18.59
CA VAL A 178 -8.29 1.57 17.22
C VAL A 178 -8.64 3.02 16.90
N LEU A 179 -9.85 3.46 17.26
CA LEU A 179 -10.32 4.83 17.07
C LEU A 179 -9.47 5.82 17.88
N LEU A 180 -9.27 5.55 19.17
CA LEU A 180 -8.46 6.39 20.04
C LEU A 180 -7.01 6.50 19.55
N LEU A 181 -6.40 5.38 19.16
CA LEU A 181 -5.05 5.37 18.60
C LEU A 181 -4.98 6.16 17.28
N GLY A 182 -5.98 6.00 16.41
CA GLY A 182 -6.08 6.76 15.17
C GLY A 182 -6.12 8.27 15.42
N ILE A 183 -7.01 8.72 16.31
CA ILE A 183 -7.14 10.15 16.68
C ILE A 183 -5.86 10.65 17.34
N ALA A 184 -5.35 9.95 18.36
CA ALA A 184 -4.16 10.34 19.10
C ALA A 184 -2.92 10.43 18.17
N SER A 185 -2.77 9.51 17.23
CA SER A 185 -1.67 9.55 16.27
C SER A 185 -1.77 10.75 15.33
N MET A 186 -2.97 11.11 14.86
CA MET A 186 -3.18 12.29 14.00
C MET A 186 -2.86 13.59 14.72
N ILE A 187 -3.29 13.72 16.00
CA ILE A 187 -2.93 14.88 16.84
C ILE A 187 -1.40 14.89 17.05
N GLY A 188 -0.79 13.74 17.36
CA GLY A 188 0.65 13.61 17.53
C GLY A 188 1.45 14.00 16.28
N ILE A 189 0.95 13.66 15.08
CA ILE A 189 1.52 14.10 13.80
C ILE A 189 1.48 15.63 13.67
N SER A 190 0.35 16.26 14.01
CA SER A 190 0.21 17.72 13.94
C SER A 190 1.12 18.46 14.93
N LEU A 191 1.38 17.85 16.08
CA LEU A 191 2.26 18.37 17.13
C LEU A 191 3.75 18.02 16.92
N SER A 192 4.08 17.18 15.96
CA SER A 192 5.45 16.71 15.75
C SER A 192 6.40 17.84 15.31
N ASP A 193 7.66 17.73 15.73
CA ASP A 193 8.71 18.67 15.30
C ASP A 193 9.04 18.45 13.82
N LYS A 194 8.60 19.38 12.97
CA LYS A 194 8.81 19.36 11.52
C LYS A 194 10.28 19.53 11.10
N ARG A 195 11.18 19.90 12.00
CA ARG A 195 12.63 19.95 11.76
C ARG A 195 13.28 18.58 11.83
N SER A 196 12.60 17.60 12.45
CA SER A 196 13.11 16.22 12.57
C SER A 196 12.93 15.47 11.26
N HIS A 197 14.02 15.20 10.54
CA HIS A 197 13.99 14.37 9.33
C HIS A 197 13.46 12.95 9.60
N LYS A 198 13.66 12.41 10.81
CA LYS A 198 13.14 11.09 11.20
C LYS A 198 11.61 11.08 11.26
N LEU A 199 11.03 12.07 11.95
CA LEU A 199 9.57 12.18 12.07
C LEU A 199 8.93 12.50 10.72
N ASN A 200 9.54 13.41 9.92
CA ASN A 200 9.04 13.71 8.58
C ASN A 200 9.04 12.48 7.66
N TYR A 201 10.07 11.65 7.74
CA TYR A 201 10.09 10.39 6.99
C TYR A 201 8.98 9.43 7.44
N LEU A 202 8.77 9.28 8.75
CA LEU A 202 7.67 8.46 9.27
C LEU A 202 6.30 8.98 8.82
N ILE A 203 6.10 10.31 8.82
CA ILE A 203 4.88 10.94 8.29
C ILE A 203 4.71 10.62 6.81
N LEU A 204 5.77 10.76 6.01
CA LEU A 204 5.74 10.44 4.59
C LEU A 204 5.32 8.99 4.35
N ILE A 205 5.96 8.04 5.03
CA ILE A 205 5.65 6.60 4.89
C ILE A 205 4.24 6.29 5.38
N PHE A 206 3.80 6.90 6.48
CA PHE A 206 2.46 6.73 7.01
C PHE A 206 1.40 7.12 5.98
N PHE A 207 1.46 8.34 5.45
CA PHE A 207 0.47 8.81 4.48
C PHE A 207 0.59 8.11 3.13
N ALA A 208 1.80 7.79 2.68
CA ALA A 208 2.01 7.01 1.46
C ALA A 208 1.36 5.63 1.57
N TYR A 209 1.52 4.96 2.71
CA TYR A 209 0.92 3.66 2.96
C TYR A 209 -0.61 3.75 3.00
N VAL A 210 -1.16 4.71 3.74
CA VAL A 210 -2.60 4.99 3.76
C VAL A 210 -3.14 5.23 2.35
N PHE A 211 -2.47 6.06 1.57
CA PHE A 211 -2.87 6.39 0.20
C PHE A 211 -2.88 5.16 -0.70
N ILE A 212 -1.77 4.40 -0.75
CA ILE A 212 -1.62 3.22 -1.60
C ILE A 212 -2.71 2.19 -1.30
N PHE A 213 -2.95 1.87 -0.02
CA PHE A 213 -3.95 0.87 0.33
C PHE A 213 -5.39 1.35 0.19
N SER A 214 -5.64 2.65 0.30
CA SER A 214 -6.96 3.23 0.04
C SER A 214 -7.33 3.19 -1.44
N THR A 215 -6.38 3.10 -2.37
CA THR A 215 -6.70 2.89 -3.80
C THR A 215 -7.33 1.52 -4.06
N VAL A 216 -7.04 0.54 -3.23
CA VAL A 216 -7.50 -0.85 -3.40
C VAL A 216 -8.66 -1.15 -2.46
N SER A 217 -8.39 -1.70 -1.29
CA SER A 217 -9.38 -2.03 -0.25
C SER A 217 -8.74 -1.93 1.12
N VAL A 218 -9.51 -1.52 2.14
CA VAL A 218 -9.00 -1.39 3.50
C VAL A 218 -9.34 -2.63 4.29
N LEU A 219 -8.34 -3.48 4.51
CA LEU A 219 -8.47 -4.67 5.36
C LEU A 219 -7.79 -4.42 6.71
N PRO A 220 -8.33 -4.94 7.83
CA PRO A 220 -7.73 -4.76 9.17
C PRO A 220 -6.24 -5.14 9.22
N ARG A 221 -5.84 -6.23 8.54
CA ARG A 221 -4.44 -6.67 8.45
C ARG A 221 -3.48 -5.65 7.83
N TYR A 222 -3.97 -4.73 6.99
CA TYR A 222 -3.13 -3.69 6.41
C TYR A 222 -2.80 -2.59 7.41
N LYS A 223 -3.67 -2.36 8.41
CA LYS A 223 -3.42 -1.40 9.49
C LYS A 223 -2.27 -1.83 10.41
N LEU A 224 -2.00 -3.12 10.53
CA LEU A 224 -0.92 -3.63 11.40
C LEU A 224 0.46 -3.06 11.05
N ILE A 225 0.72 -2.76 9.78
CA ILE A 225 2.02 -2.22 9.34
C ILE A 225 2.22 -0.78 9.80
N ILE A 226 1.15 0.02 9.87
CA ILE A 226 1.26 1.42 10.33
C ILE A 226 1.12 1.55 11.86
N LEU A 227 0.71 0.52 12.55
CA LEU A 227 0.51 0.54 13.99
C LEU A 227 1.75 1.03 14.78
N PRO A 228 2.99 0.56 14.50
CA PRO A 228 4.16 1.09 15.17
C PRO A 228 4.36 2.60 14.96
N ILE A 229 4.04 3.11 13.76
CA ILE A 229 4.14 4.53 13.45
C ILE A 229 3.09 5.31 14.24
N GLN A 230 1.85 4.80 14.33
CA GLN A 230 0.79 5.41 15.12
C GLN A 230 1.17 5.50 16.61
N ILE A 231 1.77 4.44 17.18
CA ILE A 231 2.26 4.43 18.57
C ILE A 231 3.35 5.49 18.77
N ILE A 232 4.29 5.64 17.84
CA ILE A 232 5.34 6.66 17.91
C ILE A 232 4.72 8.06 17.98
N PHE A 233 3.74 8.38 17.10
CA PHE A 233 3.10 9.69 17.11
C PHE A 233 2.18 9.91 18.31
N THR A 234 1.51 8.87 18.80
CA THR A 234 0.76 8.95 20.07
C THR A 234 1.70 9.29 21.25
N ASN A 235 2.91 8.71 21.28
CA ASN A 235 3.91 9.09 22.29
C ASN A 235 4.40 10.54 22.16
N VAL A 236 4.43 11.10 20.95
CA VAL A 236 4.71 12.54 20.75
C VAL A 236 3.62 13.40 21.39
N LEU A 237 2.34 13.00 21.28
CA LEU A 237 1.23 13.69 21.94
C LEU A 237 1.33 13.63 23.47
N ILE A 238 1.67 12.46 24.04
CA ILE A 238 1.74 12.27 25.51
C ILE A 238 2.88 13.08 26.12
N LYS A 239 3.96 13.32 25.39
CA LYS A 239 5.15 14.05 25.89
C LYS A 239 5.04 15.57 25.82
N LYS A 240 4.00 16.08 25.21
CA LYS A 240 3.69 17.52 25.13
C LYS A 240 2.57 17.93 26.07
#